data_cf6d3321e9c3fbf1853bc4e28479dd58
#
_entry.id   cf6d3321e9c3fbf1853bc4e28479dd58
#
_cell.length_a   1.000
_cell.length_b   1.000
_cell.length_c   1.000
_cell.angle_alpha   90.00
_cell.angle_beta   90.00
_cell.angle_gamma   90.00
#
_symmetry.space_group_name_H-M   'P 1'
#
loop_
_entity.id
_entity.type
_entity.pdbx_description
1 polymer ?
#
loop_
_entity_poly.entity_id
_entity_poly.type
_entity_poly.pdbx_seq_one_letter_code
_entity_poly.pdbx_strand_id
1 'polypeptide(L)'
;LELVRSGLPDAVILDLELHYGGGNGLFFLDGLKKMNLSHRPYILVTTNNSSVITLEQARSMGADFIMAKYESQYSAQYVVEFLRMMSDVILEAKAQTQNSAPVVSEEERTRSLTQRIHRELDFVGISPKAIGYQYLTDAILLTFHDPQPNLCRKLSEKYHKTDVSIERAM
;
A
#
# COMPACT_ATOMS: atom_id res chain seq x y z
N LEU A 1 18.66 11.83 1.37
CA LEU A 1 18.66 10.58 2.14
C LEU A 1 19.34 10.75 3.50
N GLU A 2 20.45 11.49 3.59
CA GLU A 2 21.15 11.73 4.86
C GLU A 2 20.27 12.42 5.89
N LEU A 3 19.52 13.46 5.50
CA LEU A 3 18.54 14.14 6.36
C LEU A 3 17.43 13.21 6.88
N VAL A 4 17.01 12.24 6.07
CA VAL A 4 16.03 11.24 6.52
C VAL A 4 16.62 10.30 7.58
N ARG A 5 17.87 9.89 7.37
CA ARG A 5 18.59 9.03 8.32
C ARG A 5 18.83 9.71 9.67
N SER A 6 19.24 10.97 9.66
CA SER A 6 19.57 11.72 10.88
C SER A 6 18.34 12.31 11.57
N GLY A 7 17.34 12.76 10.80
CA GLY A 7 16.16 13.45 11.31
C GLY A 7 14.99 12.53 11.62
N LEU A 8 14.96 11.31 11.07
CA LEU A 8 13.86 10.33 11.20
C LEU A 8 12.47 10.99 11.11
N PRO A 9 12.17 11.73 10.02
CA PRO A 9 10.91 12.48 9.89
C PRO A 9 9.72 11.51 9.84
N ASP A 10 8.55 11.97 10.29
CA ASP A 10 7.31 11.21 10.20
C ASP A 10 6.76 11.19 8.76
N ALA A 11 6.98 12.29 8.01
CA ALA A 11 6.59 12.42 6.62
C ALA A 11 7.67 13.11 5.78
N VAL A 12 7.71 12.79 4.50
CA VAL A 12 8.57 13.44 3.49
C VAL A 12 7.71 13.91 2.33
N ILE A 13 7.81 15.19 1.97
CA ILE A 13 7.27 15.72 0.73
C ILE A 13 8.37 15.63 -0.32
N LEU A 14 8.12 14.87 -1.37
CA LEU A 14 9.10 14.58 -2.42
C LEU A 14 8.61 15.11 -3.76
N ASP A 15 9.36 16.03 -4.36
CA ASP A 15 9.18 16.40 -5.76
C ASP A 15 9.82 15.35 -6.67
N LEU A 16 9.08 14.81 -7.65
CA LEU A 16 9.67 13.89 -8.63
C LEU A 16 10.63 14.59 -9.58
N GLU A 17 10.35 15.86 -9.91
CA GLU A 17 11.13 16.68 -10.85
C GLU A 17 12.19 17.51 -10.10
N LEU A 18 13.15 16.86 -9.46
CA LEU A 18 14.28 17.55 -8.84
C LEU A 18 15.25 18.01 -9.92
N HIS A 19 15.26 19.33 -10.21
CA HIS A 19 16.09 19.92 -11.25
C HIS A 19 17.54 20.19 -10.83
N TYR A 20 17.86 20.12 -9.53
CA TYR A 20 19.19 20.39 -8.99
C TYR A 20 19.75 19.18 -8.25
N GLY A 21 21.02 18.90 -8.43
CA GLY A 21 21.72 17.87 -7.65
C GLY A 21 21.82 16.48 -8.28
N GLY A 22 21.55 16.33 -9.58
CA GLY A 22 21.83 15.08 -10.33
C GLY A 22 20.94 13.88 -9.98
N GLY A 23 19.84 14.09 -9.25
CA GLY A 23 18.88 13.05 -8.92
C GLY A 23 17.45 13.40 -9.34
N ASN A 24 16.62 12.38 -9.52
CA ASN A 24 15.17 12.54 -9.59
C ASN A 24 14.52 11.87 -8.37
N GLY A 25 13.24 12.15 -8.13
CA GLY A 25 12.52 11.61 -6.99
C GLY A 25 12.46 10.07 -6.96
N LEU A 26 12.52 9.40 -8.12
CA LEU A 26 12.53 7.93 -8.19
C LEU A 26 13.84 7.36 -7.61
N PHE A 27 14.98 7.99 -7.88
CA PHE A 27 16.25 7.57 -7.25
C PHE A 27 16.25 7.79 -5.73
N PHE A 28 15.59 8.85 -5.27
CA PHE A 28 15.40 9.05 -3.84
C PHE A 28 14.57 7.91 -3.22
N LEU A 29 13.46 7.53 -3.86
CA LEU A 29 12.59 6.43 -3.39
C LEU A 29 13.35 5.10 -3.37
N ASP A 30 14.12 4.79 -4.42
CA ASP A 30 14.96 3.59 -4.48
C ASP A 30 16.00 3.58 -3.37
N GLY A 31 16.67 4.69 -3.16
CA GLY A 31 17.63 4.84 -2.06
C GLY A 31 17.00 4.70 -0.68
N LEU A 32 15.81 5.27 -0.47
CA LEU A 32 15.06 5.17 0.77
C LEU A 32 14.64 3.72 1.07
N LYS A 33 14.20 2.98 0.05
CA LYS A 33 13.81 1.56 0.16
C LYS A 33 14.98 0.67 0.60
N LYS A 34 16.21 1.05 0.24
CA LYS A 34 17.45 0.33 0.62
C LYS A 34 17.97 0.72 2.01
N MET A 35 17.40 1.75 2.62
CA MET A 35 17.81 2.17 3.96
C MET A 35 17.17 1.28 5.03
N ASN A 36 17.98 0.87 6.01
CA ASN A 36 17.47 0.20 7.21
C ASN A 36 17.07 1.27 8.25
N LEU A 37 15.84 1.77 8.15
CA LEU A 37 15.30 2.76 9.07
C LEU A 37 14.52 2.06 10.19
N SER A 38 14.56 2.63 11.40
CA SER A 38 13.75 2.16 12.53
C SER A 38 12.24 2.28 12.26
N HIS A 39 11.84 3.26 11.47
CA HIS A 39 10.51 3.39 10.88
C HIS A 39 10.63 4.07 9.52
N ARG A 40 9.75 3.73 8.61
CA ARG A 40 9.68 4.34 7.29
C ARG A 40 8.79 5.60 7.37
N PRO A 41 9.24 6.77 6.88
CA PRO A 41 8.41 7.95 6.81
C PRO A 41 7.25 7.76 5.81
N TYR A 42 6.15 8.47 6.02
CA TYR A 42 5.08 8.63 5.03
C TYR A 42 5.60 9.47 3.85
N ILE A 43 5.48 8.97 2.63
CA ILE A 43 6.02 9.64 1.43
C ILE A 43 4.89 10.24 0.62
N LEU A 44 4.76 11.57 0.68
CA LEU A 44 3.90 12.36 -0.18
C LEU A 44 4.70 12.84 -1.38
N VAL A 45 4.40 12.31 -2.55
CA VAL A 45 5.02 12.74 -3.80
C VAL A 45 4.24 13.89 -4.43
N THR A 46 4.94 14.91 -4.92
CA THR A 46 4.35 15.98 -5.74
C THR A 46 4.99 15.96 -7.13
N THR A 47 4.20 16.18 -8.20
CA THR A 47 4.73 16.05 -9.57
C THR A 47 3.87 16.79 -10.60
N ASN A 48 4.52 17.30 -11.67
CA ASN A 48 3.86 17.72 -12.89
C ASN A 48 3.74 16.59 -13.94
N ASN A 49 4.33 15.42 -13.65
CA ASN A 49 4.31 14.29 -14.56
C ASN A 49 2.94 13.61 -14.55
N SER A 50 2.35 13.42 -15.72
CA SER A 50 1.07 12.73 -15.91
C SER A 50 1.22 11.32 -16.49
N SER A 51 2.45 10.82 -16.67
CA SER A 51 2.71 9.48 -17.16
C SER A 51 2.28 8.42 -16.15
N VAL A 52 1.30 7.61 -16.50
CA VAL A 52 0.80 6.50 -15.68
C VAL A 52 1.95 5.58 -15.26
N ILE A 53 2.86 5.25 -16.19
CA ILE A 53 4.01 4.38 -15.93
C ILE A 53 4.91 4.98 -14.82
N THR A 54 5.18 6.29 -14.89
CA THR A 54 6.01 6.97 -13.89
C THR A 54 5.33 7.00 -12.52
N LEU A 55 4.02 7.26 -12.48
CA LEU A 55 3.25 7.31 -11.25
C LEU A 55 3.13 5.92 -10.59
N GLU A 56 2.90 4.88 -11.38
CA GLU A 56 2.90 3.50 -10.89
C GLU A 56 4.27 3.06 -10.38
N GLN A 57 5.33 3.46 -11.09
CA GLN A 57 6.70 3.22 -10.62
C GLN A 57 6.97 3.90 -9.27
N ALA A 58 6.56 5.15 -9.10
CA ALA A 58 6.70 5.85 -7.83
C ALA A 58 5.96 5.12 -6.70
N ARG A 59 4.73 4.63 -6.95
CA ARG A 59 3.97 3.82 -5.98
C ARG A 59 4.68 2.51 -5.64
N SER A 60 5.17 1.79 -6.64
CA SER A 60 5.90 0.53 -6.43
C SER A 60 7.19 0.70 -5.64
N MET A 61 7.81 1.89 -5.74
CA MET A 61 8.99 2.28 -5.00
C MET A 61 8.67 2.85 -3.60
N GLY A 62 7.40 2.98 -3.26
CA GLY A 62 6.96 3.32 -1.92
C GLY A 62 6.45 4.75 -1.74
N ALA A 63 5.93 5.41 -2.77
CA ALA A 63 5.13 6.60 -2.59
C ALA A 63 3.78 6.23 -1.97
N ASP A 64 3.44 6.82 -0.83
CA ASP A 64 2.18 6.54 -0.14
C ASP A 64 1.03 7.36 -0.74
N PHE A 65 1.31 8.58 -1.18
CA PHE A 65 0.36 9.42 -1.89
C PHE A 65 1.06 10.24 -2.98
N ILE A 66 0.34 10.53 -4.08
CA ILE A 66 0.86 11.34 -5.18
C ILE A 66 -0.12 12.46 -5.46
N MET A 67 0.35 13.71 -5.38
CA MET A 67 -0.37 14.92 -5.75
C MET A 67 0.15 15.48 -7.06
N ALA A 68 -0.75 15.70 -8.01
CA ALA A 68 -0.43 16.34 -9.26
C ALA A 68 -0.42 17.87 -9.08
N LYS A 69 0.70 18.51 -9.42
CA LYS A 69 0.86 19.97 -9.28
C LYS A 69 0.03 20.78 -10.29
N TYR A 70 -0.43 20.12 -11.37
CA TYR A 70 -1.28 20.76 -12.38
C TYR A 70 -2.78 20.79 -12.00
N GLU A 71 -3.16 20.16 -10.89
CA GLU A 71 -4.52 20.24 -10.40
C GLU A 71 -4.81 21.63 -9.79
N SER A 72 -6.01 22.16 -10.05
CA SER A 72 -6.41 23.51 -9.62
C SER A 72 -6.38 23.72 -8.11
N GLN A 73 -6.49 22.64 -7.34
CA GLN A 73 -6.47 22.67 -5.88
C GLN A 73 -5.04 22.64 -5.30
N TYR A 74 -4.03 22.33 -6.12
CA TYR A 74 -2.67 22.19 -5.64
C TYR A 74 -2.12 23.53 -5.12
N SER A 75 -1.70 23.53 -3.88
CA SER A 75 -0.98 24.63 -3.23
C SER A 75 -0.15 24.10 -2.07
N ALA A 76 0.84 24.87 -1.62
CA ALA A 76 1.62 24.50 -0.44
C ALA A 76 0.72 24.34 0.81
N GLN A 77 -0.31 25.19 0.93
CA GLN A 77 -1.27 25.10 2.01
C GLN A 77 -2.08 23.78 1.94
N TYR A 78 -2.56 23.40 0.77
CA TYR A 78 -3.29 22.15 0.57
C TYR A 78 -2.45 20.93 0.95
N VAL A 79 -1.17 20.91 0.57
CA VAL A 79 -0.23 19.84 0.96
C VAL A 79 -0.10 19.75 2.49
N VAL A 80 0.05 20.90 3.17
CA VAL A 80 0.18 20.92 4.64
C VAL A 80 -1.12 20.51 5.32
N GLU A 81 -2.28 20.95 4.84
CA GLU A 81 -3.59 20.57 5.38
C GLU A 81 -3.85 19.07 5.21
N PHE A 82 -3.49 18.51 4.04
CA PHE A 82 -3.56 17.07 3.80
C PHE A 82 -2.69 16.28 4.80
N LEU A 83 -1.43 16.68 5.01
CA LEU A 83 -0.55 16.01 5.97
C LEU A 83 -1.06 16.16 7.41
N ARG A 84 -1.66 17.29 7.77
CA ARG A 84 -2.30 17.44 9.08
C ARG A 84 -3.49 16.50 9.26
N MET A 85 -4.32 16.35 8.25
CA MET A 85 -5.43 15.39 8.27
C MET A 85 -4.93 13.96 8.41
N MET A 86 -3.78 13.63 7.81
CA MET A 86 -3.18 12.30 7.86
C MET A 86 -2.31 12.06 9.11
N SER A 87 -2.06 13.09 9.94
CA SER A 87 -1.07 13.02 11.04
C SER A 87 -1.32 11.89 12.02
N ASP A 88 -2.57 11.72 12.44
CA ASP A 88 -2.91 10.69 13.44
C ASP A 88 -2.67 9.29 12.89
N VAL A 89 -3.06 9.04 11.63
CA VAL A 89 -2.84 7.76 10.94
C VAL A 89 -1.34 7.48 10.76
N ILE A 90 -0.56 8.51 10.41
CA ILE A 90 0.90 8.40 10.25
C ILE A 90 1.57 8.06 11.58
N LEU A 91 1.17 8.74 12.66
CA LEU A 91 1.73 8.51 14.00
C LEU A 91 1.32 7.15 14.58
N GLU A 92 0.08 6.71 14.36
CA GLU A 92 -0.37 5.38 14.75
C GLU A 92 0.40 4.28 14.01
N ALA A 93 0.60 4.42 12.70
CA ALA A 93 1.40 3.49 11.91
C ALA A 93 2.85 3.40 12.41
N LYS A 94 3.44 4.54 12.81
CA LYS A 94 4.77 4.62 13.42
C LYS A 94 4.79 3.90 14.79
N ALA A 95 3.81 4.14 15.64
CA ALA A 95 3.71 3.51 16.96
C ALA A 95 3.57 1.99 16.85
N GLN A 96 2.79 1.51 15.88
CA GLN A 96 2.68 0.07 15.60
C GLN A 96 4.00 -0.53 15.12
N THR A 97 4.79 0.19 14.33
CA THR A 97 6.11 -0.27 13.87
C THR A 97 7.14 -0.28 15.00
N GLN A 98 7.09 0.66 15.94
CA GLN A 98 7.97 0.71 17.10
C GLN A 98 7.61 -0.31 18.19
N ASN A 99 6.32 -0.62 18.34
CA ASN A 99 5.83 -1.66 19.24
C ASN A 99 5.93 -3.08 18.64
N SER A 100 6.24 -3.21 17.36
CA SER A 100 6.44 -4.49 16.67
C SER A 100 7.89 -4.98 16.72
N ALA A 101 8.46 -5.02 17.95
CA ALA A 101 9.24 -6.14 18.40
C ALA A 101 8.37 -6.91 19.42
N PRO A 102 7.24 -7.42 19.00
CA PRO A 102 6.81 -8.77 19.30
C PRO A 102 6.21 -9.41 18.04
N VAL A 103 6.39 -10.70 17.95
CA VAL A 103 5.73 -11.62 17.04
C VAL A 103 4.26 -11.21 16.87
N VAL A 104 3.96 -10.37 15.89
CA VAL A 104 2.57 -10.22 15.43
C VAL A 104 2.16 -11.62 14.99
N SER A 105 1.22 -12.23 15.71
CA SER A 105 0.80 -13.58 15.43
C SER A 105 0.35 -13.67 13.97
N GLU A 106 0.61 -14.80 13.34
CA GLU A 106 0.21 -15.02 11.93
C GLU A 106 -1.30 -14.79 11.74
N GLU A 107 -2.06 -14.98 12.81
CA GLU A 107 -3.50 -14.69 12.89
C GLU A 107 -3.84 -13.21 12.79
N GLU A 108 -3.09 -12.32 13.44
CA GLU A 108 -3.32 -10.86 13.35
C GLU A 108 -2.94 -10.30 11.97
N ARG A 109 -1.87 -10.82 11.35
CA ARG A 109 -1.50 -10.49 9.97
C ARG A 109 -2.59 -10.92 9.01
N THR A 110 -3.10 -12.13 9.15
CA THR A 110 -4.19 -12.67 8.33
C THR A 110 -5.47 -11.87 8.51
N ARG A 111 -5.82 -11.48 9.75
CA ARG A 111 -7.00 -10.65 10.04
C ARG A 111 -6.90 -9.26 9.38
N SER A 112 -5.75 -8.59 9.51
CA SER A 112 -5.52 -7.28 8.89
C SER A 112 -5.59 -7.37 7.36
N LEU A 113 -4.98 -8.40 6.77
CA LEU A 113 -5.03 -8.64 5.32
C LEU A 113 -6.47 -8.92 4.85
N THR A 114 -7.23 -9.75 5.59
CA THR A 114 -8.63 -10.03 5.29
C THR A 114 -9.48 -8.76 5.29
N GLN A 115 -9.30 -7.87 6.26
CA GLN A 115 -10.03 -6.60 6.31
C GLN A 115 -9.72 -5.71 5.09
N ARG A 116 -8.46 -5.69 4.64
CA ARG A 116 -8.07 -4.95 3.42
C ARG A 116 -8.72 -5.55 2.18
N ILE A 117 -8.69 -6.87 2.04
CA ILE A 117 -9.33 -7.58 0.92
C ILE A 117 -10.83 -7.24 0.88
N HIS A 118 -11.53 -7.31 2.01
CA HIS A 118 -12.95 -6.99 2.08
C HIS A 118 -13.22 -5.56 1.62
N ARG A 119 -12.43 -4.59 2.06
CA ARG A 119 -12.56 -3.18 1.63
C ARG A 119 -12.41 -3.03 0.12
N GLU A 120 -11.45 -3.72 -0.49
CA GLU A 120 -11.25 -3.67 -1.94
C GLU A 120 -12.40 -4.37 -2.70
N LEU A 121 -12.88 -5.51 -2.21
CA LEU A 121 -14.04 -6.19 -2.80
C LEU A 121 -15.31 -5.33 -2.73
N ASP A 122 -15.54 -4.67 -1.59
CA ASP A 122 -16.66 -3.74 -1.41
C ASP A 122 -16.53 -2.53 -2.35
N PHE A 123 -15.32 -1.99 -2.51
CA PHE A 123 -15.03 -0.87 -3.41
C PHE A 123 -15.30 -1.22 -4.88
N VAL A 124 -14.98 -2.45 -5.30
CA VAL A 124 -15.27 -2.96 -6.67
C VAL A 124 -16.77 -3.30 -6.83
N GLY A 125 -17.56 -3.20 -5.76
CA GLY A 125 -19.00 -3.44 -5.78
C GLY A 125 -19.41 -4.91 -5.64
N ILE A 126 -18.54 -5.78 -5.17
CA ILE A 126 -18.87 -7.18 -4.92
C ILE A 126 -19.56 -7.27 -3.56
N SER A 127 -20.81 -7.71 -3.56
CA SER A 127 -21.61 -7.80 -2.34
C SER A 127 -21.07 -8.84 -1.36
N PRO A 128 -20.92 -8.50 -0.04
CA PRO A 128 -20.56 -9.47 1.00
C PRO A 128 -21.53 -10.66 1.13
N LYS A 129 -22.74 -10.52 0.59
CA LYS A 129 -23.74 -11.58 0.56
C LYS A 129 -23.57 -12.54 -0.63
N ALA A 130 -22.73 -12.20 -1.59
CA ALA A 130 -22.45 -13.07 -2.74
C ALA A 130 -21.65 -14.31 -2.30
N ILE A 131 -22.02 -15.47 -2.80
CA ILE A 131 -21.33 -16.75 -2.49
C ILE A 131 -19.84 -16.66 -2.89
N GLY A 132 -19.55 -15.99 -4.02
CA GLY A 132 -18.19 -15.79 -4.51
C GLY A 132 -17.32 -14.85 -3.67
N TYR A 133 -17.92 -13.99 -2.83
CA TYR A 133 -17.18 -13.05 -1.98
C TYR A 133 -16.17 -13.76 -1.06
N GLN A 134 -16.64 -14.82 -0.39
CA GLN A 134 -15.78 -15.61 0.50
C GLN A 134 -14.72 -16.38 -0.28
N TYR A 135 -15.06 -16.91 -1.46
CA TYR A 135 -14.11 -17.64 -2.31
C TYR A 135 -13.01 -16.72 -2.83
N LEU A 136 -13.37 -15.50 -3.24
CA LEU A 136 -12.40 -14.48 -3.66
C LEU A 136 -11.49 -14.05 -2.50
N THR A 137 -12.05 -13.85 -1.32
CA THR A 137 -11.27 -13.52 -0.12
C THR A 137 -10.22 -14.60 0.16
N ASP A 138 -10.63 -15.86 0.19
CA ASP A 138 -9.73 -16.97 0.46
C ASP A 138 -8.74 -17.22 -0.69
N ALA A 139 -9.17 -17.03 -1.95
CA ALA A 139 -8.28 -17.11 -3.10
C ALA A 139 -7.13 -16.11 -3.00
N ILE A 140 -7.46 -14.85 -2.69
CA ILE A 140 -6.46 -13.79 -2.53
C ILE A 140 -5.53 -14.12 -1.36
N LEU A 141 -6.03 -14.57 -0.20
CA LEU A 141 -5.20 -14.98 0.93
C LEU A 141 -4.26 -16.12 0.57
N LEU A 142 -4.71 -17.11 -0.19
CA LEU A 142 -3.88 -18.23 -0.65
C LEU A 142 -2.73 -17.76 -1.55
N THR A 143 -2.95 -16.76 -2.43
CA THR A 143 -1.89 -16.24 -3.31
C THR A 143 -0.78 -15.51 -2.56
N PHE A 144 -1.07 -14.95 -1.37
CA PHE A 144 -0.03 -14.35 -0.51
C PHE A 144 0.89 -15.38 0.13
N HIS A 145 0.38 -16.58 0.39
CA HIS A 145 1.16 -17.66 1.01
C HIS A 145 1.84 -18.59 0.00
N ASP A 146 1.32 -18.66 -1.23
CA ASP A 146 1.80 -19.54 -2.29
C ASP A 146 1.76 -18.78 -3.64
N PRO A 147 2.91 -18.46 -4.26
CA PRO A 147 2.94 -17.70 -5.52
C PRO A 147 2.28 -18.40 -6.72
N GLN A 148 2.08 -19.71 -6.67
CA GLN A 148 1.41 -20.48 -7.72
C GLN A 148 0.41 -21.47 -7.13
N PRO A 149 -0.63 -21.03 -6.41
CA PRO A 149 -1.59 -21.94 -5.83
C PRO A 149 -2.53 -22.50 -6.90
N ASN A 150 -2.84 -23.77 -6.83
CA ASN A 150 -4.00 -24.30 -7.54
C ASN A 150 -5.27 -23.88 -6.78
N LEU A 151 -5.76 -22.66 -7.06
CA LEU A 151 -6.82 -22.00 -6.30
C LEU A 151 -8.11 -22.81 -6.30
N CYS A 152 -8.58 -23.24 -7.48
CA CYS A 152 -9.85 -23.96 -7.61
C CYS A 152 -9.80 -25.26 -6.77
N ARG A 153 -8.72 -26.01 -6.84
CA ARG A 153 -8.56 -27.23 -6.07
C ARG A 153 -8.52 -26.99 -4.55
N LYS A 154 -7.70 -26.04 -4.09
CA LYS A 154 -7.60 -25.71 -2.66
C LYS A 154 -8.92 -25.19 -2.08
N LEU A 155 -9.66 -24.39 -2.85
CA LEU A 155 -10.96 -23.90 -2.45
C LEU A 155 -12.04 -25.00 -2.50
N SER A 156 -12.01 -25.88 -3.51
CA SER A 156 -12.94 -26.99 -3.61
C SER A 156 -12.80 -27.95 -2.41
N GLU A 157 -11.58 -28.24 -1.99
CA GLU A 157 -11.28 -29.02 -0.78
C GLU A 157 -11.81 -28.30 0.49
N LYS A 158 -11.54 -26.99 0.62
CA LYS A 158 -11.98 -26.20 1.79
C LYS A 158 -13.49 -26.11 1.91
N TYR A 159 -14.20 -25.90 0.81
CA TYR A 159 -15.64 -25.68 0.79
C TYR A 159 -16.48 -26.91 0.46
N HIS A 160 -15.85 -28.07 0.27
CA HIS A 160 -16.49 -29.32 -0.14
C HIS A 160 -17.36 -29.15 -1.39
N LYS A 161 -16.84 -28.42 -2.41
CA LYS A 161 -17.50 -28.16 -3.69
C LYS A 161 -16.64 -28.69 -4.83
N THR A 162 -17.20 -28.76 -6.03
CA THR A 162 -16.44 -29.11 -7.24
C THR A 162 -15.67 -27.90 -7.73
N ASP A 163 -14.51 -28.10 -8.36
CA ASP A 163 -13.66 -27.04 -8.95
C ASP A 163 -14.47 -26.14 -9.89
N VAL A 164 -15.35 -26.75 -10.71
CA VAL A 164 -16.25 -26.03 -11.64
C VAL A 164 -17.25 -25.12 -10.90
N SER A 165 -17.73 -25.57 -9.72
CA SER A 165 -18.66 -24.75 -8.91
C SER A 165 -17.96 -23.55 -8.28
N ILE A 166 -16.71 -23.70 -7.88
CA ILE A 166 -15.86 -22.61 -7.34
C ILE A 166 -15.56 -21.61 -8.45
N GLU A 167 -15.10 -22.08 -9.62
CA GLU A 167 -14.76 -21.25 -10.77
C GLU A 167 -15.93 -20.39 -11.25
N ARG A 168 -17.14 -20.95 -11.29
CA ARG A 168 -18.35 -20.22 -11.69
C ARG A 168 -18.81 -19.18 -10.67
N ALA A 169 -18.41 -19.30 -9.42
CA ALA A 169 -18.84 -18.42 -8.32
C ALA A 169 -17.86 -17.27 -8.07
N MET A 170 -16.62 -17.38 -8.51
CA MET A 170 -15.61 -16.32 -8.49
C MET A 170 -15.72 -15.41 -9.72
#